data_1831dfd5898f1325de3dc6bb3afcc9a5
#
_entry.id   1831dfd5898f1325de3dc6bb3afcc9a5
#
_cell.length_a   1.000
_cell.length_b   1.000
_cell.length_c   1.000
_cell.angle_alpha   90.00
_cell.angle_beta   90.00
_cell.angle_gamma   90.00
#
_symmetry.space_group_name_H-M   'P 1'
#
loop_
_entity.id
_entity.type
_entity.pdbx_description
1 polymer ?
#
loop_
_entity_poly.entity_id
_entity_poly.type
_entity_poly.pdbx_seq_one_letter_code
_entity_poly.pdbx_strand_id
1 'polypeptide(L)'
;AEASDGTISRFAVTQTAPADYPTIRPHRLGIGFYNLDASGALVRTHAVEVDVDGDRTEIPELKGLKRPDLVLLNDEDLAYAKIRLDERSLATAVAHLADISDPLARSLVWGAAWDQTRDAESAASDYIDLVLGNIGRESESTTVRTTLGQLQTAAALYVTPEHRTAARTRVADGLWALAQGAEAGSDSQLQFVTAFANTLTTPEHAEIVRGLRDGDRTLDGLVIDTDLSWQLLVGLATVGAVDGAAIDAALEADNTAKGAEFAAQARAALPTAEAKLAAWSSLVDN
;
A
#
# COMPACT_ATOMS: atom_id res chain seq x y z
N ALA A 1 6.43 8.38 28.26
CA ALA A 1 6.49 9.81 28.61
C ALA A 1 7.92 10.30 28.44
N GLU A 2 8.09 11.56 28.03
CA GLU A 2 9.36 12.23 27.76
C GLU A 2 9.64 13.28 28.85
N ALA A 3 10.88 13.42 29.27
CA ALA A 3 11.35 14.48 30.17
C ALA A 3 11.74 15.73 29.36
N SER A 4 11.92 16.85 30.03
CA SER A 4 12.26 18.15 29.41
C SER A 4 13.61 18.19 28.68
N ASP A 5 14.50 17.24 28.96
CA ASP A 5 15.79 17.07 28.31
C ASP A 5 15.76 16.13 27.10
N GLY A 6 14.57 15.66 26.69
CA GLY A 6 14.35 14.74 25.57
C GLY A 6 14.68 13.28 25.90
N THR A 7 14.82 12.93 27.16
CA THR A 7 15.00 11.54 27.59
C THR A 7 13.66 10.88 27.92
N ILE A 8 13.61 9.57 27.86
CA ILE A 8 12.44 8.77 28.25
C ILE A 8 12.37 8.75 29.79
N SER A 9 11.34 9.38 30.34
CA SER A 9 11.07 9.35 31.79
C SER A 9 10.32 8.07 32.20
N ARG A 10 9.48 7.55 31.32
CA ARG A 10 8.71 6.31 31.49
C ARG A 10 8.39 5.69 30.13
N PHE A 11 8.59 4.38 30.01
CA PHE A 11 8.21 3.61 28.84
C PHE A 11 7.33 2.42 29.26
N ALA A 12 6.23 2.21 28.56
CA ALA A 12 5.37 1.06 28.76
C ALA A 12 4.79 0.59 27.42
N VAL A 13 4.63 -0.69 27.29
CA VAL A 13 3.83 -1.29 26.22
C VAL A 13 2.41 -1.54 26.74
N THR A 14 1.41 -1.14 25.99
CA THR A 14 0.01 -1.40 26.29
C THR A 14 -0.58 -2.37 25.28
N GLN A 15 -1.47 -3.25 25.75
CA GLN A 15 -2.21 -4.18 24.91
C GLN A 15 -3.70 -3.91 25.05
N THR A 16 -4.42 -4.11 23.96
CA THR A 16 -5.88 -4.12 23.94
C THR A 16 -6.37 -5.35 23.19
N ALA A 17 -7.61 -5.73 23.44
CA ALA A 17 -8.31 -6.78 22.70
C ALA A 17 -9.72 -6.30 22.33
N PRO A 18 -10.34 -6.84 21.26
CA PRO A 18 -11.73 -6.52 20.92
C PRO A 18 -12.68 -6.79 22.08
N ALA A 19 -13.71 -5.95 22.26
CA ALA A 19 -14.65 -6.04 23.38
C ALA A 19 -15.45 -7.35 23.38
N ASP A 20 -15.72 -7.89 22.21
CA ASP A 20 -16.40 -9.17 21.99
C ASP A 20 -15.50 -10.40 22.20
N TYR A 21 -14.17 -10.18 22.22
CA TYR A 21 -13.18 -11.21 22.54
C TYR A 21 -12.04 -10.62 23.39
N PRO A 22 -12.28 -10.31 24.67
CA PRO A 22 -11.35 -9.53 25.50
C PRO A 22 -10.20 -10.39 26.08
N THR A 23 -9.49 -11.11 25.17
CA THR A 23 -8.40 -12.00 25.58
C THR A 23 -7.06 -11.33 25.31
N ILE A 24 -6.36 -10.94 26.37
CA ILE A 24 -4.99 -10.47 26.37
C ILE A 24 -4.06 -11.65 26.59
N ARG A 25 -2.96 -11.71 25.80
CA ARG A 25 -1.99 -12.79 25.86
C ARG A 25 -0.60 -12.27 26.16
N PRO A 26 0.24 -13.06 26.85
CA PRO A 26 1.65 -12.71 26.97
C PRO A 26 2.34 -12.83 25.60
N HIS A 27 3.28 -11.93 25.34
CA HIS A 27 4.11 -11.91 24.14
C HIS A 27 5.57 -11.65 24.53
N ARG A 28 6.49 -12.29 23.80
CA ARG A 28 7.87 -11.84 23.73
C ARG A 28 8.04 -11.08 22.43
N LEU A 29 8.52 -9.83 22.49
CA LEU A 29 8.70 -8.99 21.34
C LEU A 29 9.95 -8.12 21.43
N GLY A 30 10.49 -7.72 20.28
CA GLY A 30 11.53 -6.73 20.16
C GLY A 30 10.96 -5.31 20.22
N ILE A 31 11.74 -4.37 20.78
CA ILE A 31 11.50 -2.93 20.67
C ILE A 31 12.73 -2.32 20.05
N GLY A 32 12.60 -1.79 18.83
CA GLY A 32 13.66 -1.10 18.10
C GLY A 32 13.52 0.42 18.20
N PHE A 33 14.64 1.10 18.46
CA PHE A 33 14.74 2.55 18.40
C PHE A 33 15.51 2.95 17.16
N TYR A 34 14.88 3.74 16.31
CA TYR A 34 15.44 4.22 15.05
C TYR A 34 15.61 5.74 15.10
N ASN A 35 16.76 6.21 14.62
CA ASN A 35 17.10 7.63 14.56
C ASN A 35 17.70 7.96 13.20
N LEU A 36 17.43 9.18 12.71
CA LEU A 36 18.09 9.71 11.54
C LEU A 36 19.56 9.96 11.86
N ASP A 37 20.43 9.44 11.02
CA ASP A 37 21.86 9.73 11.08
C ASP A 37 22.24 10.96 10.24
N ALA A 38 23.52 11.31 10.23
CA ALA A 38 24.02 12.47 9.49
C ALA A 38 23.88 12.33 7.95
N SER A 39 23.68 11.12 7.44
CA SER A 39 23.43 10.84 6.01
C SER A 39 21.96 10.91 5.63
N GLY A 40 21.05 11.01 6.61
CA GLY A 40 19.61 10.94 6.42
C GLY A 40 19.05 9.51 6.43
N ALA A 41 19.87 8.50 6.72
CA ALA A 41 19.39 7.13 6.90
C ALA A 41 18.70 6.98 8.26
N LEU A 42 17.60 6.24 8.30
CA LEU A 42 16.90 5.91 9.55
C LEU A 42 17.44 4.57 10.08
N VAL A 43 18.35 4.66 11.03
CA VAL A 43 19.13 3.52 11.53
C VAL A 43 18.69 3.07 12.92
N ARG A 44 18.69 1.76 13.17
CA ARG A 44 18.43 1.18 14.48
C ARG A 44 19.60 1.47 15.42
N THR A 45 19.39 2.30 16.43
CA THR A 45 20.40 2.72 17.39
C THR A 45 20.35 1.97 18.71
N HIS A 46 19.19 1.37 19.01
CA HIS A 46 19.00 0.55 20.22
C HIS A 46 17.93 -0.51 19.96
N ALA A 47 18.08 -1.68 20.59
CA ALA A 47 17.08 -2.73 20.57
C ALA A 47 17.05 -3.46 21.91
N VAL A 48 15.87 -3.88 22.33
CA VAL A 48 15.68 -4.71 23.54
C VAL A 48 14.55 -5.72 23.26
N GLU A 49 14.72 -6.95 23.73
CA GLU A 49 13.64 -7.94 23.78
C GLU A 49 12.99 -7.93 25.15
N VAL A 50 11.67 -7.96 25.18
CA VAL A 50 10.88 -7.87 26.41
C VAL A 50 9.74 -8.88 26.43
N ASP A 51 9.40 -9.34 27.61
CA ASP A 51 8.17 -10.08 27.84
C ASP A 51 7.07 -9.09 28.24
N VAL A 52 5.99 -9.08 27.46
CA VAL A 52 4.83 -8.23 27.67
C VAL A 52 3.69 -9.08 28.18
N ASP A 53 3.16 -8.77 29.35
CA ASP A 53 2.06 -9.49 30.00
C ASP A 53 1.03 -8.51 30.58
N GLY A 54 -0.25 -8.88 30.46
CA GLY A 54 -1.36 -8.04 30.88
C GLY A 54 -1.61 -6.86 29.93
N ASP A 55 -2.48 -5.95 30.36
CA ASP A 55 -2.90 -4.77 29.60
C ASP A 55 -1.81 -3.67 29.55
N ARG A 56 -0.84 -3.75 30.47
CA ARG A 56 0.26 -2.77 30.56
C ARG A 56 1.50 -3.37 31.18
N THR A 57 2.61 -3.30 30.46
CA THR A 57 3.94 -3.73 30.93
C THR A 57 4.90 -2.55 30.90
N GLU A 58 5.47 -2.20 32.05
CA GLU A 58 6.53 -1.18 32.16
C GLU A 58 7.87 -1.75 31.70
N ILE A 59 8.63 -0.95 30.94
CA ILE A 59 9.96 -1.32 30.43
C ILE A 59 11.00 -0.35 31.01
N PRO A 60 11.44 -0.58 32.27
CA PRO A 60 12.31 0.34 32.95
C PRO A 60 13.72 0.49 32.34
N GLU A 61 14.17 -0.51 31.56
CA GLU A 61 15.45 -0.53 30.87
C GLU A 61 15.59 0.59 29.82
N LEU A 62 14.47 1.10 29.31
CA LEU A 62 14.45 2.19 28.34
C LEU A 62 14.42 3.57 28.98
N LYS A 63 14.29 3.66 30.32
CA LYS A 63 14.29 4.93 31.03
C LYS A 63 15.68 5.58 30.99
N GLY A 64 15.71 6.88 30.73
CA GLY A 64 16.94 7.67 30.63
C GLY A 64 17.59 7.66 29.27
N LEU A 65 17.16 6.77 28.34
CA LEU A 65 17.59 6.85 26.95
C LEU A 65 16.96 8.07 26.28
N LYS A 66 17.62 8.62 25.27
CA LYS A 66 16.99 9.64 24.43
C LYS A 66 15.81 9.04 23.66
N ARG A 67 14.73 9.80 23.57
CA ARG A 67 13.60 9.38 22.75
C ARG A 67 14.01 9.34 21.28
N PRO A 68 13.81 8.20 20.60
CA PRO A 68 14.16 8.07 19.18
C PRO A 68 13.15 8.82 18.27
N ASP A 69 13.51 8.92 17.00
CA ASP A 69 12.63 9.44 15.96
C ASP A 69 11.49 8.46 15.65
N LEU A 70 11.77 7.14 15.65
CA LEU A 70 10.78 6.09 15.49
C LEU A 70 11.00 4.98 16.52
N VAL A 71 9.92 4.55 17.18
CA VAL A 71 9.85 3.35 18.01
C VAL A 71 9.10 2.27 17.21
N LEU A 72 9.76 1.16 16.93
CA LEU A 72 9.13 0.00 16.30
C LEU A 72 8.92 -1.09 17.36
N LEU A 73 7.65 -1.40 17.66
CA LEU A 73 7.29 -2.56 18.46
C LEU A 73 7.29 -3.80 17.57
N ASN A 74 7.55 -4.96 18.16
CA ASN A 74 7.71 -6.23 17.46
C ASN A 74 8.82 -6.19 16.40
N ASP A 75 9.83 -5.37 16.60
CA ASP A 75 11.06 -5.39 15.79
C ASP A 75 11.61 -6.82 15.78
N GLU A 76 12.04 -7.34 14.61
CA GLU A 76 12.38 -8.74 14.36
C GLU A 76 11.18 -9.70 14.19
N ASP A 77 9.93 -9.22 14.25
CA ASP A 77 8.69 -9.99 14.00
C ASP A 77 8.52 -11.25 14.87
N LEU A 78 8.84 -11.16 16.15
CA LEU A 78 8.80 -12.28 17.09
C LEU A 78 7.39 -12.66 17.54
N ALA A 79 6.42 -11.73 17.47
CA ALA A 79 5.07 -11.91 17.99
C ALA A 79 4.01 -11.70 16.91
N TYR A 80 2.93 -12.47 16.96
CA TYR A 80 1.76 -12.25 16.13
C TYR A 80 0.78 -11.29 16.81
N ALA A 81 0.96 -10.00 16.53
CA ALA A 81 0.15 -8.92 17.10
C ALA A 81 0.05 -7.73 16.14
N LYS A 82 -1.09 -7.04 16.13
CA LYS A 82 -1.20 -5.75 15.46
C LYS A 82 -0.39 -4.70 16.21
N ILE A 83 0.50 -4.06 15.52
CA ILE A 83 1.34 -2.99 16.09
C ILE A 83 0.67 -1.65 15.88
N ARG A 84 0.84 -0.75 16.86
CA ARG A 84 0.44 0.65 16.77
C ARG A 84 1.67 1.53 16.92
N LEU A 85 1.89 2.35 15.90
CA LEU A 85 2.91 3.39 15.97
C LEU A 85 2.36 4.57 16.77
N ASP A 86 3.19 5.16 17.63
CA ASP A 86 2.83 6.44 18.23
C ASP A 86 2.88 7.57 17.17
N GLU A 87 2.27 8.71 17.48
CA GLU A 87 2.13 9.85 16.56
C GLU A 87 3.48 10.30 15.96
N ARG A 88 4.54 10.39 16.79
CA ARG A 88 5.88 10.79 16.31
C ARG A 88 6.48 9.71 15.40
N SER A 89 6.36 8.44 15.78
CA SER A 89 6.86 7.31 14.98
C SER A 89 6.14 7.24 13.63
N LEU A 90 4.83 7.48 13.60
CA LEU A 90 4.06 7.53 12.35
C LEU A 90 4.50 8.71 11.48
N ALA A 91 4.66 9.91 12.05
CA ALA A 91 5.15 11.08 11.32
C ALA A 91 6.55 10.85 10.73
N THR A 92 7.46 10.23 11.51
CA THR A 92 8.79 9.84 11.03
C THR A 92 8.70 8.81 9.91
N ALA A 93 7.83 7.81 10.02
CA ALA A 93 7.62 6.81 8.99
C ALA A 93 7.09 7.44 7.68
N VAL A 94 6.14 8.36 7.75
CA VAL A 94 5.63 9.08 6.56
C VAL A 94 6.76 9.76 5.79
N ALA A 95 7.71 10.37 6.50
CA ALA A 95 8.80 11.11 5.89
C ALA A 95 10.00 10.25 5.47
N HIS A 96 10.28 9.14 6.18
CA HIS A 96 11.57 8.46 6.16
C HIS A 96 11.52 6.93 6.12
N LEU A 97 10.36 6.30 5.87
CA LEU A 97 10.27 4.84 5.84
C LEU A 97 11.24 4.22 4.83
N ALA A 98 11.37 4.83 3.66
CA ALA A 98 12.29 4.38 2.62
C ALA A 98 13.77 4.51 3.00
N ASP A 99 14.10 5.24 4.06
CA ASP A 99 15.47 5.43 4.57
C ASP A 99 15.88 4.35 5.59
N ILE A 100 14.96 3.43 5.96
CA ILE A 100 15.28 2.21 6.72
C ILE A 100 15.88 1.18 5.75
N SER A 101 17.09 0.70 6.04
CA SER A 101 17.77 -0.28 5.19
C SER A 101 17.21 -1.71 5.35
N ASP A 102 16.74 -2.08 6.54
CA ASP A 102 16.21 -3.41 6.84
C ASP A 102 14.79 -3.58 6.22
N PRO A 103 14.61 -4.49 5.25
CA PRO A 103 13.31 -4.73 4.61
C PRO A 103 12.26 -5.31 5.57
N LEU A 104 12.67 -6.08 6.60
CA LEU A 104 11.73 -6.59 7.60
C LEU A 104 11.16 -5.45 8.43
N ALA A 105 12.01 -4.54 8.92
CA ALA A 105 11.56 -3.36 9.66
C ALA A 105 10.62 -2.47 8.82
N ARG A 106 10.94 -2.26 7.53
CA ARG A 106 10.02 -1.54 6.62
C ARG A 106 8.68 -2.26 6.50
N SER A 107 8.69 -3.58 6.30
CA SER A 107 7.46 -4.39 6.18
C SER A 107 6.57 -4.29 7.41
N LEU A 108 7.16 -4.31 8.60
CA LEU A 108 6.45 -4.14 9.86
C LEU A 108 5.82 -2.75 9.99
N VAL A 109 6.53 -1.70 9.56
CA VAL A 109 5.97 -0.32 9.54
C VAL A 109 4.83 -0.20 8.53
N TRP A 110 4.98 -0.77 7.32
CA TRP A 110 3.90 -0.84 6.33
C TRP A 110 2.64 -1.50 6.92
N GLY A 111 2.82 -2.67 7.57
CA GLY A 111 1.72 -3.40 8.20
C GLY A 111 1.06 -2.63 9.34
N ALA A 112 1.85 -1.99 10.21
CA ALA A 112 1.35 -1.19 11.32
C ALA A 112 0.53 0.01 10.84
N ALA A 113 1.03 0.76 9.85
CA ALA A 113 0.31 1.90 9.28
C ALA A 113 -1.00 1.48 8.58
N TRP A 114 -0.98 0.36 7.86
CA TRP A 114 -2.18 -0.19 7.25
C TRP A 114 -3.23 -0.59 8.30
N ASP A 115 -2.81 -1.30 9.35
CA ASP A 115 -3.73 -1.72 10.40
C ASP A 115 -4.36 -0.53 11.13
N GLN A 116 -3.60 0.53 11.42
CA GLN A 116 -4.14 1.76 12.00
C GLN A 116 -5.17 2.44 11.07
N THR A 117 -4.89 2.46 9.77
CA THR A 117 -5.82 3.04 8.77
C THR A 117 -7.10 2.21 8.65
N ARG A 118 -6.98 0.88 8.56
CA ARG A 118 -8.11 -0.04 8.44
C ARG A 118 -8.99 -0.06 9.68
N ASP A 119 -8.39 0.08 10.85
CA ASP A 119 -9.10 0.10 12.13
C ASP A 119 -9.63 1.53 12.46
N ALA A 120 -9.49 2.50 11.53
CA ALA A 120 -9.93 3.89 11.65
C ALA A 120 -9.25 4.67 12.79
N GLU A 121 -8.02 4.32 13.12
CA GLU A 121 -7.20 5.00 14.13
C GLU A 121 -6.25 6.04 13.51
N SER A 122 -6.09 6.01 12.18
CA SER A 122 -5.35 7.00 11.38
C SER A 122 -6.14 7.40 10.14
N ALA A 123 -5.93 8.62 9.64
CA ALA A 123 -6.58 9.08 8.44
C ALA A 123 -6.08 8.34 7.19
N ALA A 124 -7.00 8.02 6.27
CA ALA A 124 -6.63 7.41 4.99
C ALA A 124 -5.69 8.30 4.15
N SER A 125 -5.77 9.63 4.30
CA SER A 125 -4.85 10.59 3.69
C SER A 125 -3.40 10.35 4.11
N ASP A 126 -3.16 10.07 5.38
CA ASP A 126 -1.82 9.87 5.92
C ASP A 126 -1.20 8.58 5.36
N TYR A 127 -2.03 7.54 5.20
CA TYR A 127 -1.59 6.31 4.54
C TYR A 127 -1.28 6.53 3.06
N ILE A 128 -2.09 7.31 2.35
CA ILE A 128 -1.82 7.69 0.94
C ILE A 128 -0.49 8.45 0.86
N ASP A 129 -0.23 9.39 1.77
CA ASP A 129 1.02 10.15 1.82
C ASP A 129 2.23 9.25 2.11
N LEU A 130 2.10 8.36 3.09
CA LEU A 130 3.12 7.37 3.42
C LEU A 130 3.49 6.52 2.20
N VAL A 131 2.47 5.97 1.51
CA VAL A 131 2.72 5.08 0.37
C VAL A 131 3.33 5.83 -0.79
N LEU A 132 2.73 6.91 -1.25
CA LEU A 132 3.23 7.66 -2.41
C LEU A 132 4.63 8.24 -2.19
N GLY A 133 4.97 8.59 -0.95
CA GLY A 133 6.29 9.13 -0.61
C GLY A 133 7.41 8.08 -0.51
N ASN A 134 7.08 6.81 -0.24
CA ASN A 134 8.09 5.83 0.14
C ASN A 134 8.15 4.58 -0.74
N ILE A 135 7.04 4.16 -1.39
CA ILE A 135 6.94 2.88 -2.09
C ILE A 135 7.89 2.76 -3.29
N GLY A 136 8.28 3.88 -3.89
CA GLY A 136 9.21 3.90 -5.03
C GLY A 136 10.60 3.37 -4.72
N ARG A 137 10.97 3.25 -3.45
CA ARG A 137 12.27 2.72 -2.99
C ARG A 137 12.15 1.37 -2.29
N GLU A 138 10.94 0.78 -2.26
CA GLU A 138 10.75 -0.56 -1.71
C GLU A 138 11.31 -1.61 -2.67
N SER A 139 12.09 -2.55 -2.12
CA SER A 139 12.78 -3.58 -2.89
C SER A 139 12.05 -4.94 -2.89
N GLU A 140 11.14 -5.14 -1.93
CA GLU A 140 10.44 -6.41 -1.78
C GLU A 140 9.15 -6.42 -2.62
N SER A 141 9.15 -7.15 -3.73
CA SER A 141 8.06 -7.22 -4.72
C SER A 141 6.69 -7.55 -4.09
N THR A 142 6.65 -8.47 -3.12
CA THR A 142 5.41 -8.83 -2.42
C THR A 142 4.90 -7.68 -1.56
N THR A 143 5.79 -6.94 -0.90
CA THR A 143 5.47 -5.74 -0.12
C THR A 143 4.92 -4.66 -1.04
N VAL A 144 5.57 -4.39 -2.18
CA VAL A 144 5.08 -3.43 -3.19
C VAL A 144 3.66 -3.77 -3.62
N ARG A 145 3.43 -4.99 -4.09
CA ARG A 145 2.10 -5.43 -4.56
C ARG A 145 1.01 -5.31 -3.50
N THR A 146 1.30 -5.76 -2.28
CA THR A 146 0.35 -5.71 -1.16
C THR A 146 0.01 -4.26 -0.82
N THR A 147 1.02 -3.41 -0.68
CA THR A 147 0.86 -2.00 -0.31
C THR A 147 0.12 -1.21 -1.39
N LEU A 148 0.35 -1.48 -2.69
CA LEU A 148 -0.40 -0.87 -3.79
C LEU A 148 -1.89 -1.24 -3.75
N GLY A 149 -2.24 -2.50 -3.44
CA GLY A 149 -3.63 -2.93 -3.25
C GLY A 149 -4.29 -2.23 -2.05
N GLN A 150 -3.54 -2.07 -0.97
CA GLN A 150 -3.98 -1.32 0.22
C GLN A 150 -4.19 0.17 -0.09
N LEU A 151 -3.28 0.80 -0.83
CA LEU A 151 -3.39 2.18 -1.30
C LEU A 151 -4.68 2.41 -2.11
N GLN A 152 -4.96 1.54 -3.07
CA GLN A 152 -6.18 1.59 -3.88
C GLN A 152 -7.42 1.42 -3.00
N THR A 153 -7.40 0.51 -2.03
CA THR A 153 -8.48 0.30 -1.07
C THR A 153 -8.71 1.54 -0.20
N ALA A 154 -7.65 2.12 0.35
CA ALA A 154 -7.71 3.34 1.15
C ALA A 154 -8.37 4.49 0.37
N ALA A 155 -7.90 4.75 -0.86
CA ALA A 155 -8.43 5.82 -1.71
C ALA A 155 -9.88 5.60 -2.16
N ALA A 156 -10.29 4.33 -2.36
CA ALA A 156 -11.62 4.00 -2.84
C ALA A 156 -12.67 3.89 -1.73
N LEU A 157 -12.30 3.41 -0.54
CA LEU A 157 -13.26 3.01 0.48
C LEU A 157 -13.14 3.78 1.80
N TYR A 158 -11.93 4.24 2.19
CA TYR A 158 -11.70 4.83 3.52
C TYR A 158 -11.66 6.35 3.51
N VAL A 159 -11.53 6.97 2.33
CA VAL A 159 -11.73 8.42 2.16
C VAL A 159 -13.22 8.73 2.11
N THR A 160 -13.63 9.84 2.75
CA THR A 160 -15.02 10.29 2.74
C THR A 160 -15.52 10.54 1.31
N PRO A 161 -16.81 10.30 1.02
CA PRO A 161 -17.34 10.36 -0.36
C PRO A 161 -17.01 11.65 -1.10
N GLU A 162 -17.05 12.80 -0.42
CA GLU A 162 -16.79 14.14 -0.99
C GLU A 162 -15.33 14.33 -1.43
N HIS A 163 -14.39 13.65 -0.81
CA HIS A 163 -12.95 13.74 -1.12
C HIS A 163 -12.43 12.56 -1.96
N ARG A 164 -13.24 11.53 -2.17
CA ARG A 164 -12.84 10.28 -2.80
C ARG A 164 -12.31 10.45 -4.21
N THR A 165 -12.98 11.26 -5.04
CA THR A 165 -12.53 11.51 -6.41
C THR A 165 -11.15 12.17 -6.43
N ALA A 166 -10.94 13.20 -5.61
CA ALA A 166 -9.65 13.89 -5.52
C ALA A 166 -8.54 12.95 -5.01
N ALA A 167 -8.84 12.13 -4.00
CA ALA A 167 -7.88 11.15 -3.47
C ALA A 167 -7.49 10.10 -4.52
N ARG A 168 -8.45 9.56 -5.25
CA ARG A 168 -8.19 8.60 -6.34
C ARG A 168 -7.39 9.22 -7.48
N THR A 169 -7.70 10.45 -7.88
CA THR A 169 -6.92 11.16 -8.90
C THR A 169 -5.48 11.36 -8.44
N ARG A 170 -5.28 11.82 -7.20
CA ARG A 170 -3.94 11.98 -6.62
C ARG A 170 -3.16 10.65 -6.59
N VAL A 171 -3.82 9.54 -6.25
CA VAL A 171 -3.20 8.21 -6.27
C VAL A 171 -2.81 7.82 -7.69
N ALA A 172 -3.68 8.03 -8.68
CA ALA A 172 -3.37 7.73 -10.07
C ALA A 172 -2.18 8.56 -10.59
N ASP A 173 -2.18 9.88 -10.34
CA ASP A 173 -1.07 10.78 -10.69
C ASP A 173 0.25 10.31 -10.05
N GLY A 174 0.21 9.96 -8.76
CA GLY A 174 1.37 9.48 -8.02
C GLY A 174 1.89 8.13 -8.55
N LEU A 175 1.01 7.20 -8.88
CA LEU A 175 1.38 5.90 -9.46
C LEU A 175 2.01 6.07 -10.84
N TRP A 176 1.50 6.98 -11.67
CA TRP A 176 2.10 7.28 -12.96
C TRP A 176 3.49 7.91 -12.79
N ALA A 177 3.66 8.85 -11.85
CA ALA A 177 4.96 9.44 -11.55
C ALA A 177 5.97 8.38 -11.04
N LEU A 178 5.52 7.45 -10.19
CA LEU A 178 6.34 6.32 -9.73
C LEU A 178 6.74 5.39 -10.88
N ALA A 179 5.82 5.08 -11.79
CA ALA A 179 6.13 4.26 -12.98
C ALA A 179 7.20 4.91 -13.88
N GLN A 180 7.13 6.24 -14.05
CA GLN A 180 8.11 7.01 -14.83
C GLN A 180 9.47 7.10 -14.14
N GLY A 181 9.51 7.13 -12.80
CA GLY A 181 10.73 7.24 -12.01
C GLY A 181 11.38 5.90 -11.64
N ALA A 182 10.69 4.77 -11.87
CA ALA A 182 11.22 3.45 -11.57
C ALA A 182 12.35 3.04 -12.53
N GLU A 183 13.20 2.10 -12.09
CA GLU A 183 14.22 1.52 -12.95
C GLU A 183 13.57 0.87 -14.19
N ALA A 184 14.11 1.19 -15.35
CA ALA A 184 13.58 0.74 -16.64
C ALA A 184 13.52 -0.80 -16.72
N GLY A 185 12.33 -1.34 -17.00
CA GLY A 185 12.09 -2.78 -17.09
C GLY A 185 12.05 -3.52 -15.74
N SER A 186 12.06 -2.80 -14.62
CA SER A 186 11.96 -3.41 -13.30
C SER A 186 10.55 -3.95 -13.01
N ASP A 187 10.48 -4.92 -12.09
CA ASP A 187 9.21 -5.43 -11.56
C ASP A 187 8.38 -4.31 -10.91
N SER A 188 9.02 -3.38 -10.20
CA SER A 188 8.35 -2.23 -9.60
C SER A 188 7.72 -1.33 -10.67
N GLN A 189 8.39 -1.08 -11.80
CA GLN A 189 7.83 -0.31 -12.91
C GLN A 189 6.55 -0.97 -13.44
N LEU A 190 6.58 -2.28 -13.67
CA LEU A 190 5.42 -3.06 -14.12
C LEU A 190 4.27 -2.98 -13.11
N GLN A 191 4.57 -3.13 -11.82
CA GLN A 191 3.56 -3.05 -10.76
C GLN A 191 2.93 -1.66 -10.67
N PHE A 192 3.72 -0.57 -10.80
CA PHE A 192 3.19 0.79 -10.78
C PHE A 192 2.31 1.09 -12.00
N VAL A 193 2.71 0.64 -13.20
CA VAL A 193 1.89 0.77 -14.43
C VAL A 193 0.57 0.02 -14.27
N THR A 194 0.61 -1.20 -13.76
CA THR A 194 -0.58 -2.01 -13.50
C THR A 194 -1.50 -1.35 -12.48
N ALA A 195 -0.95 -0.87 -11.37
CA ALA A 195 -1.72 -0.16 -10.35
C ALA A 195 -2.31 1.16 -10.88
N PHE A 196 -1.57 1.90 -11.70
CA PHE A 196 -2.06 3.10 -12.39
C PHE A 196 -3.26 2.77 -13.28
N ALA A 197 -3.14 1.74 -14.14
CA ALA A 197 -4.23 1.32 -15.03
C ALA A 197 -5.51 0.92 -14.26
N ASN A 198 -5.37 0.40 -13.04
CA ASN A 198 -6.49 0.03 -12.18
C ASN A 198 -7.09 1.22 -11.39
N THR A 199 -6.50 2.44 -11.53
CA THR A 199 -6.90 3.60 -10.71
C THR A 199 -7.30 4.81 -11.57
N LEU A 200 -7.57 4.63 -12.85
CA LEU A 200 -7.91 5.71 -13.78
C LEU A 200 -9.10 6.53 -13.27
N THR A 201 -9.01 7.86 -13.39
CA THR A 201 -10.07 8.79 -12.96
C THR A 201 -10.33 9.92 -13.94
N THR A 202 -9.40 10.21 -14.84
CA THR A 202 -9.50 11.32 -15.81
C THR A 202 -9.35 10.83 -17.25
N PRO A 203 -9.84 11.61 -18.25
CA PRO A 203 -9.58 11.30 -19.66
C PRO A 203 -8.09 11.24 -19.99
N GLU A 204 -7.27 12.08 -19.37
CA GLU A 204 -5.81 12.12 -19.57
C GLU A 204 -5.16 10.81 -19.12
N HIS A 205 -5.60 10.23 -18.01
CA HIS A 205 -5.14 8.91 -17.56
C HIS A 205 -5.48 7.83 -18.58
N ALA A 206 -6.71 7.86 -19.13
CA ALA A 206 -7.13 6.91 -20.15
C ALA A 206 -6.30 7.05 -21.44
N GLU A 207 -5.96 8.28 -21.86
CA GLU A 207 -5.10 8.52 -23.01
C GLU A 207 -3.67 8.00 -22.80
N ILE A 208 -3.12 8.14 -21.59
CA ILE A 208 -1.81 7.56 -21.25
C ILE A 208 -1.86 6.03 -21.41
N VAL A 209 -2.85 5.38 -20.82
CA VAL A 209 -2.97 3.91 -20.84
C VAL A 209 -3.25 3.41 -22.26
N ARG A 210 -4.09 4.11 -23.02
CA ARG A 210 -4.33 3.79 -24.45
C ARG A 210 -3.05 3.90 -25.24
N GLY A 211 -2.31 5.01 -25.11
CA GLY A 211 -1.06 5.22 -25.83
C GLY A 211 -0.01 4.15 -25.52
N LEU A 212 0.10 3.70 -24.25
CA LEU A 212 0.98 2.59 -23.88
C LEU A 212 0.56 1.28 -24.56
N ARG A 213 -0.74 0.96 -24.53
CA ARG A 213 -1.26 -0.28 -25.10
C ARG A 213 -1.13 -0.33 -26.62
N ASP A 214 -1.39 0.78 -27.30
CA ASP A 214 -1.40 0.88 -28.75
C ASP A 214 0.00 1.16 -29.33
N GLY A 215 1.01 1.44 -28.48
CA GLY A 215 2.38 1.71 -28.89
C GLY A 215 2.66 3.16 -29.28
N ASP A 216 1.68 4.05 -29.15
CA ASP A 216 1.82 5.49 -29.44
C ASP A 216 2.57 6.22 -28.32
N ARG A 217 2.65 5.62 -27.15
CA ARG A 217 3.45 6.06 -26.00
C ARG A 217 4.33 4.92 -25.53
N THR A 218 5.56 5.23 -25.20
CA THR A 218 6.51 4.27 -24.62
C THR A 218 6.96 4.72 -23.25
N LEU A 219 7.25 3.76 -22.39
CA LEU A 219 7.97 3.95 -21.14
C LEU A 219 9.22 3.08 -21.21
N ASP A 220 10.37 3.68 -21.00
CA ASP A 220 11.67 3.00 -21.18
C ASP A 220 11.73 1.69 -20.38
N GLY A 221 12.18 0.60 -21.06
CA GLY A 221 12.27 -0.74 -20.49
C GLY A 221 10.94 -1.48 -20.31
N LEU A 222 9.79 -0.81 -20.38
CA LEU A 222 8.48 -1.47 -20.25
C LEU A 222 8.12 -2.25 -21.52
N VAL A 223 7.90 -3.54 -21.37
CA VAL A 223 7.39 -4.41 -22.45
C VAL A 223 5.90 -4.63 -22.24
N ILE A 224 5.10 -4.25 -23.26
CA ILE A 224 3.66 -4.54 -23.25
C ILE A 224 3.46 -5.94 -23.85
N ASP A 225 3.49 -6.94 -22.98
CA ASP A 225 3.13 -8.31 -23.34
C ASP A 225 1.61 -8.50 -23.37
N THR A 226 1.16 -9.71 -23.69
CA THR A 226 -0.26 -10.03 -23.78
C THR A 226 -0.99 -9.79 -22.45
N ASP A 227 -0.39 -10.17 -21.32
CA ASP A 227 -0.99 -10.04 -20.00
C ASP A 227 -1.15 -8.56 -19.61
N LEU A 228 -0.10 -7.77 -19.79
CA LEU A 228 -0.17 -6.33 -19.51
C LEU A 228 -1.14 -5.63 -20.47
N SER A 229 -1.14 -5.97 -21.75
CA SER A 229 -2.11 -5.41 -22.72
C SER A 229 -3.57 -5.64 -22.27
N TRP A 230 -3.87 -6.83 -21.75
CA TRP A 230 -5.18 -7.11 -21.16
C TRP A 230 -5.48 -6.29 -19.91
N GLN A 231 -4.52 -6.15 -19.00
CA GLN A 231 -4.70 -5.34 -17.79
C GLN A 231 -4.96 -3.87 -18.12
N LEU A 232 -4.23 -3.31 -19.10
CA LEU A 232 -4.47 -1.96 -19.62
C LEU A 232 -5.88 -1.84 -20.23
N LEU A 233 -6.33 -2.84 -21.01
CA LEU A 233 -7.67 -2.85 -21.58
C LEU A 233 -8.76 -2.89 -20.50
N VAL A 234 -8.60 -3.70 -19.46
CA VAL A 234 -9.53 -3.74 -18.32
C VAL A 234 -9.60 -2.38 -17.62
N GLY A 235 -8.48 -1.72 -17.43
CA GLY A 235 -8.44 -0.36 -16.88
C GLY A 235 -9.23 0.64 -17.73
N LEU A 236 -9.03 0.64 -19.04
CA LEU A 236 -9.78 1.46 -20.00
C LEU A 236 -11.29 1.14 -20.00
N ALA A 237 -11.65 -0.15 -19.92
CA ALA A 237 -13.05 -0.58 -19.83
C ALA A 237 -13.71 -0.06 -18.54
N THR A 238 -13.00 -0.05 -17.41
CA THR A 238 -13.52 0.41 -16.11
C THR A 238 -14.01 1.87 -16.14
N VAL A 239 -13.36 2.71 -16.94
CA VAL A 239 -13.72 4.13 -17.09
C VAL A 239 -14.56 4.40 -18.36
N GLY A 240 -14.95 3.35 -19.10
CA GLY A 240 -15.73 3.48 -20.34
C GLY A 240 -14.96 4.09 -21.51
N ALA A 241 -13.63 4.04 -21.46
CA ALA A 241 -12.77 4.55 -22.52
C ALA A 241 -12.64 3.58 -23.73
N VAL A 242 -13.17 2.37 -23.60
CA VAL A 242 -13.32 1.35 -24.65
C VAL A 242 -14.70 0.73 -24.53
N ASP A 243 -15.16 0.09 -25.63
CA ASP A 243 -16.44 -0.61 -25.74
C ASP A 243 -16.27 -2.13 -25.89
N GLY A 244 -17.40 -2.83 -26.05
CA GLY A 244 -17.40 -4.28 -26.27
C GLY A 244 -16.66 -4.73 -27.53
N ALA A 245 -16.69 -3.92 -28.60
CA ALA A 245 -16.02 -4.27 -29.86
C ALA A 245 -14.49 -4.28 -29.71
N ALA A 246 -13.92 -3.37 -28.90
CA ALA A 246 -12.49 -3.38 -28.57
C ALA A 246 -12.08 -4.62 -27.75
N ILE A 247 -12.97 -5.09 -26.86
CA ILE A 247 -12.75 -6.32 -26.07
C ILE A 247 -12.83 -7.54 -26.97
N ASP A 248 -13.80 -7.60 -27.89
CA ASP A 248 -13.96 -8.70 -28.83
C ASP A 248 -12.74 -8.82 -29.74
N ALA A 249 -12.24 -7.71 -30.29
CA ALA A 249 -11.03 -7.69 -31.11
C ALA A 249 -9.78 -8.18 -30.33
N ALA A 250 -9.66 -7.83 -29.07
CA ALA A 250 -8.57 -8.32 -28.21
C ALA A 250 -8.68 -9.84 -27.99
N LEU A 251 -9.90 -10.37 -27.79
CA LEU A 251 -10.15 -11.80 -27.63
C LEU A 251 -9.89 -12.59 -28.92
N GLU A 252 -10.21 -12.03 -30.08
CA GLU A 252 -9.87 -12.65 -31.39
C GLU A 252 -8.35 -12.77 -31.55
N ALA A 253 -7.59 -11.77 -31.09
CA ALA A 253 -6.12 -11.78 -31.15
C ALA A 253 -5.48 -12.74 -30.13
N ASP A 254 -6.13 -12.96 -28.98
CA ASP A 254 -5.69 -13.88 -27.91
C ASP A 254 -6.81 -14.88 -27.57
N ASN A 255 -7.08 -15.80 -28.49
CA ASN A 255 -8.11 -16.82 -28.32
C ASN A 255 -7.65 -18.00 -27.45
N THR A 256 -7.25 -17.64 -26.20
CA THR A 256 -6.85 -18.60 -25.14
C THR A 256 -7.86 -18.62 -24.02
N ALA A 257 -7.78 -19.62 -23.12
CA ALA A 257 -8.60 -19.66 -21.92
C ALA A 257 -8.36 -18.42 -21.04
N LYS A 258 -7.11 -17.97 -20.93
CA LYS A 258 -6.74 -16.78 -20.17
C LYS A 258 -7.25 -15.48 -20.83
N GLY A 259 -7.17 -15.39 -22.16
CA GLY A 259 -7.78 -14.29 -22.92
C GLY A 259 -9.28 -14.21 -22.70
N ALA A 260 -9.98 -15.37 -22.65
CA ALA A 260 -11.42 -15.42 -22.36
C ALA A 260 -11.74 -14.92 -20.93
N GLU A 261 -10.91 -15.23 -19.93
CA GLU A 261 -11.04 -14.72 -18.56
C GLU A 261 -10.86 -13.19 -18.52
N PHE A 262 -9.81 -12.66 -19.16
CA PHE A 262 -9.60 -11.22 -19.24
C PHE A 262 -10.73 -10.51 -20.00
N ALA A 263 -11.22 -11.08 -21.09
CA ALA A 263 -12.35 -10.51 -21.82
C ALA A 263 -13.63 -10.48 -20.97
N ALA A 264 -13.90 -11.52 -20.19
CA ALA A 264 -15.01 -11.54 -19.24
C ALA A 264 -14.85 -10.46 -18.16
N GLN A 265 -13.64 -10.31 -17.61
CA GLN A 265 -13.32 -9.26 -16.64
C GLN A 265 -13.51 -7.85 -17.24
N ALA A 266 -12.99 -7.61 -18.46
CA ALA A 266 -13.12 -6.33 -19.13
C ALA A 266 -14.60 -5.99 -19.44
N ARG A 267 -15.40 -6.96 -19.89
CA ARG A 267 -16.84 -6.77 -20.11
C ARG A 267 -17.57 -6.45 -18.81
N ALA A 268 -17.27 -7.17 -17.72
CA ALA A 268 -17.84 -6.90 -16.40
C ALA A 268 -17.43 -5.52 -15.86
N ALA A 269 -16.24 -5.01 -16.22
CA ALA A 269 -15.73 -3.72 -15.82
C ALA A 269 -16.44 -2.53 -16.47
N LEU A 270 -17.02 -2.70 -17.69
CA LEU A 270 -17.72 -1.62 -18.39
C LEU A 270 -18.76 -0.94 -17.49
N PRO A 271 -18.80 0.41 -17.42
CA PRO A 271 -19.65 1.16 -16.48
C PRO A 271 -21.10 1.30 -17.00
N THR A 272 -21.69 0.20 -17.52
CA THR A 272 -23.07 0.18 -18.02
C THR A 272 -23.93 -0.79 -17.24
N ALA A 273 -25.23 -0.51 -17.15
CA ALA A 273 -26.18 -1.38 -16.44
C ALA A 273 -26.25 -2.78 -17.06
N GLU A 274 -26.20 -2.83 -18.38
CA GLU A 274 -26.23 -4.09 -19.15
C GLU A 274 -25.03 -4.97 -18.82
N ALA A 275 -23.82 -4.39 -18.79
CA ALA A 275 -22.60 -5.12 -18.47
C ALA A 275 -22.62 -5.67 -17.03
N LYS A 276 -23.09 -4.85 -16.08
CA LYS A 276 -23.22 -5.28 -14.67
C LYS A 276 -24.26 -6.39 -14.49
N LEU A 277 -25.42 -6.28 -15.18
CA LEU A 277 -26.45 -7.32 -15.15
C LEU A 277 -25.96 -8.62 -15.78
N ALA A 278 -25.31 -8.55 -16.95
CA ALA A 278 -24.76 -9.74 -17.61
C ALA A 278 -23.70 -10.44 -16.73
N ALA A 279 -22.79 -9.67 -16.12
CA ALA A 279 -21.80 -10.23 -15.20
C ALA A 279 -22.46 -10.89 -13.98
N TRP A 280 -23.47 -10.24 -13.37
CA TRP A 280 -24.22 -10.80 -12.24
C TRP A 280 -24.91 -12.12 -12.62
N SER A 281 -25.68 -12.12 -13.72
CA SER A 281 -26.38 -13.32 -14.17
C SER A 281 -25.44 -14.50 -14.48
N SER A 282 -24.25 -14.20 -15.03
CA SER A 282 -23.24 -15.24 -15.29
C SER A 282 -22.71 -15.93 -14.03
N LEU A 283 -22.79 -15.27 -12.88
CA LEU A 283 -22.33 -15.81 -11.58
C LEU A 283 -23.43 -16.51 -10.79
N VAL A 284 -24.69 -16.08 -10.95
CA VAL A 284 -25.79 -16.49 -10.09
C VAL A 284 -26.72 -17.52 -10.78
N ASP A 285 -26.88 -17.42 -12.10
CA ASP A 285 -27.84 -18.24 -12.85
C ASP A 285 -27.20 -19.49 -13.50
N ASN A 286 -25.87 -19.72 -13.32
CA ASN A 286 -25.13 -20.88 -13.85
C ASN A 286 -24.73 -21.87 -12.76
#